data_3e8fa9d285f6717d8e63f2bf411dea21
#
_entry.id   3e8fa9d285f6717d8e63f2bf411dea21
#
_cell.length_a   1.000
_cell.length_b   1.000
_cell.length_c   1.000
_cell.angle_alpha   90.00
_cell.angle_beta   90.00
_cell.angle_gamma   90.00
#
_symmetry.space_group_name_H-M   'P 1'
#
loop_
_entity.id
_entity.type
_entity.pdbx_description
1 polymer ?
#
loop_
_entity_poly.entity_id
_entity_poly.type
_entity_poly.pdbx_seq_one_letter_code
_entity_poly.pdbx_strand_id
1 'polypeptide(L)'
;MAKSIVIAEKPSVARDIANVLKCNKKGNGFLEGDKYIVTWALGHLVTLADPEAYDNKYKTWNLEDLPMLPERMKLVVMKQTSKQFHAVKAQLTRSDVKEIIIATDAGREGELVARWIIDKAKVQKPIKRLWISSVTDKAIKDGFNNLKPGKAYEDLYASAVARSEADWYIGLNATRALTTKFNAQLNCGRV
;
A
#
# COMPACT_ATOMS: atom_id res chain seq x y z
N MET A 1 -24.85 -9.61 -8.05
CA MET A 1 -24.36 -10.55 -7.02
C MET A 1 -23.28 -9.85 -6.19
N ALA A 2 -23.13 -10.21 -4.91
CA ALA A 2 -22.05 -9.69 -4.07
C ALA A 2 -20.70 -10.23 -4.54
N LYS A 3 -19.67 -9.36 -4.61
CA LYS A 3 -18.32 -9.71 -5.05
C LYS A 3 -17.30 -9.43 -3.96
N SER A 4 -16.16 -10.14 -4.02
CA SER A 4 -14.97 -9.84 -3.25
C SER A 4 -13.94 -9.18 -4.15
N ILE A 5 -13.26 -8.12 -3.66
CA ILE A 5 -12.14 -7.52 -4.38
C ILE A 5 -10.82 -8.07 -3.84
N VAL A 6 -9.94 -8.45 -4.75
CA VAL A 6 -8.59 -8.94 -4.45
C VAL A 6 -7.59 -7.87 -4.85
N ILE A 7 -6.71 -7.47 -3.93
CA ILE A 7 -5.62 -6.52 -4.19
C ILE A 7 -4.31 -7.29 -4.23
N ALA A 8 -3.74 -7.47 -5.42
CA ALA A 8 -2.41 -8.04 -5.61
C ALA A 8 -1.33 -6.93 -5.59
N GLU A 9 -0.08 -7.29 -5.39
CA GLU A 9 1.01 -6.30 -5.37
C GLU A 9 1.47 -5.86 -6.76
N LYS A 10 1.40 -6.79 -7.73
CA LYS A 10 1.90 -6.59 -9.10
C LYS A 10 0.91 -7.10 -10.14
N PRO A 11 0.93 -6.51 -11.36
CA PRO A 11 0.04 -6.95 -12.44
C PRO A 11 0.22 -8.42 -12.85
N SER A 12 1.44 -8.98 -12.74
CA SER A 12 1.72 -10.39 -13.04
C SER A 12 0.97 -11.31 -12.08
N VAL A 13 1.15 -11.08 -10.75
CA VAL A 13 0.47 -11.84 -9.70
C VAL A 13 -1.06 -11.71 -9.82
N ALA A 14 -1.54 -10.49 -10.14
CA ALA A 14 -2.97 -10.28 -10.36
C ALA A 14 -3.51 -11.15 -11.51
N ARG A 15 -2.77 -11.30 -12.61
CA ARG A 15 -3.17 -12.18 -13.73
C ARG A 15 -3.21 -13.65 -13.32
N ASP A 16 -2.21 -14.12 -12.58
CA ASP A 16 -2.19 -15.52 -12.10
C ASP A 16 -3.39 -15.81 -11.19
N ILE A 17 -3.66 -14.92 -10.24
CA ILE A 17 -4.84 -15.01 -9.37
C ILE A 17 -6.14 -14.96 -10.19
N ALA A 18 -6.23 -14.01 -11.14
CA ALA A 18 -7.43 -13.86 -11.97
C ALA A 18 -7.71 -15.10 -12.83
N ASN A 19 -6.68 -15.73 -13.38
CA ASN A 19 -6.82 -16.97 -14.14
C ASN A 19 -7.41 -18.09 -13.28
N VAL A 20 -6.89 -18.28 -12.07
CA VAL A 20 -7.39 -19.29 -11.12
C VAL A 20 -8.83 -18.99 -10.68
N LEU A 21 -9.17 -17.72 -10.49
CA LEU A 21 -10.50 -17.25 -10.06
C LEU A 21 -11.49 -17.06 -11.23
N LYS A 22 -11.07 -17.35 -12.47
CA LYS A 22 -11.88 -17.18 -13.70
C LYS A 22 -12.36 -15.74 -13.93
N CYS A 23 -11.50 -14.77 -13.65
CA CYS A 23 -11.76 -13.34 -13.87
C CYS A 23 -11.29 -12.94 -15.28
N ASN A 24 -12.12 -13.14 -16.28
CA ASN A 24 -11.75 -12.98 -17.71
C ASN A 24 -12.12 -11.64 -18.31
N LYS A 25 -13.02 -10.86 -17.65
CA LYS A 25 -13.43 -9.54 -18.14
C LYS A 25 -12.39 -8.51 -17.76
N LYS A 26 -11.75 -7.93 -18.78
CA LYS A 26 -10.73 -6.89 -18.60
C LYS A 26 -11.39 -5.52 -18.40
N GLY A 27 -10.91 -4.80 -17.40
CA GLY A 27 -11.22 -3.40 -17.14
C GLY A 27 -9.96 -2.55 -17.01
N ASN A 28 -10.13 -1.26 -16.77
CA ASN A 28 -9.01 -0.36 -16.55
C ASN A 28 -8.44 -0.57 -15.14
N GLY A 29 -7.29 -1.24 -15.03
CA GLY A 29 -6.62 -1.53 -13.76
C GLY A 29 -7.23 -2.71 -12.97
N PHE A 30 -8.06 -3.55 -13.57
CA PHE A 30 -8.64 -4.71 -12.91
C PHE A 30 -9.05 -5.80 -13.91
N LEU A 31 -9.28 -7.01 -13.38
CA LEU A 31 -9.88 -8.17 -14.06
C LEU A 31 -11.11 -8.60 -13.26
N GLU A 32 -12.22 -8.91 -13.92
CA GLU A 32 -13.47 -9.20 -13.25
C GLU A 32 -14.04 -10.55 -13.69
N GLY A 33 -14.54 -11.29 -12.71
CA GLY A 33 -15.33 -12.52 -12.87
C GLY A 33 -16.68 -12.40 -12.15
N ASP A 34 -17.36 -13.53 -12.00
CA ASP A 34 -18.69 -13.55 -11.38
C ASP A 34 -18.63 -13.21 -9.88
N LYS A 35 -17.66 -13.77 -9.16
CA LYS A 35 -17.51 -13.65 -7.70
C LYS A 35 -16.41 -12.67 -7.29
N TYR A 36 -15.41 -12.43 -8.13
CA TYR A 36 -14.20 -11.70 -7.78
C TYR A 36 -13.90 -10.57 -8.75
N ILE A 37 -13.29 -9.53 -8.20
CA ILE A 37 -12.61 -8.47 -8.95
C ILE A 37 -11.16 -8.51 -8.51
N VAL A 38 -10.23 -8.71 -9.41
CA VAL A 38 -8.80 -8.71 -9.12
C VAL A 38 -8.19 -7.42 -9.63
N THR A 39 -7.62 -6.64 -8.74
CA THR A 39 -6.88 -5.41 -9.04
C THR A 39 -5.47 -5.51 -8.46
N TRP A 40 -4.63 -4.52 -8.71
CA TRP A 40 -3.23 -4.59 -8.31
C TRP A 40 -2.66 -3.23 -7.96
N ALA A 41 -1.64 -3.25 -7.13
CA ALA A 41 -0.71 -2.16 -6.95
C ALA A 41 0.41 -2.20 -8.01
N LEU A 42 1.31 -1.23 -7.98
CA LEU A 42 2.53 -1.18 -8.80
C LEU A 42 3.75 -0.99 -7.87
N GLY A 43 3.83 -1.81 -6.82
CA GLY A 43 4.53 -1.48 -5.61
C GLY A 43 3.70 -0.48 -4.79
N HIS A 44 4.31 0.58 -4.25
CA HIS A 44 3.56 1.59 -3.50
C HIS A 44 2.72 2.49 -4.42
N LEU A 45 1.43 2.66 -4.10
CA LEU A 45 0.53 3.67 -4.69
C LEU A 45 0.35 4.86 -3.74
N VAL A 46 0.60 4.64 -2.45
CA VAL A 46 0.43 5.59 -1.37
C VAL A 46 1.72 5.63 -0.56
N THR A 47 2.10 6.80 -0.09
CA THR A 47 3.29 7.03 0.73
C THR A 47 3.01 8.06 1.81
N LEU A 48 3.94 8.24 2.75
CA LEU A 48 3.92 9.38 3.67
C LEU A 48 4.18 10.68 2.90
N ALA A 49 3.52 11.75 3.33
CA ALA A 49 3.66 13.06 2.72
C ALA A 49 5.07 13.63 2.92
N ASP A 50 5.53 14.42 1.97
CA ASP A 50 6.75 15.19 2.08
C ASP A 50 6.63 16.28 3.17
N PRO A 51 7.75 16.75 3.76
CA PRO A 51 7.74 17.72 4.85
C PRO A 51 6.93 18.99 4.59
N GLU A 52 6.97 19.52 3.39
CA GLU A 52 6.21 20.72 3.00
C GLU A 52 4.69 20.57 3.05
N ALA A 53 4.18 19.35 3.09
CA ALA A 53 2.75 19.11 3.28
C ALA A 53 2.29 19.30 4.73
N TYR A 54 3.23 19.41 5.68
CA TYR A 54 2.96 19.68 7.10
C TYR A 54 3.13 21.16 7.43
N ASP A 55 4.21 21.77 6.96
CA ASP A 55 4.47 23.20 7.13
C ASP A 55 5.25 23.74 5.93
N ASN A 56 4.84 24.89 5.42
CA ASN A 56 5.47 25.53 4.25
C ASN A 56 6.94 25.94 4.50
N LYS A 57 7.32 26.18 5.76
CA LYS A 57 8.71 26.46 6.14
C LYS A 57 9.68 25.32 5.76
N TYR A 58 9.20 24.10 5.73
CA TYR A 58 10.00 22.93 5.35
C TYR A 58 10.31 22.80 3.86
N LYS A 59 9.87 23.75 3.01
CA LYS A 59 10.32 23.84 1.62
C LYS A 59 11.78 24.20 1.51
N THR A 60 12.25 25.05 2.43
CA THR A 60 13.66 25.45 2.54
C THR A 60 14.33 24.59 3.60
N TRP A 61 15.57 24.22 3.37
CA TRP A 61 16.32 23.39 4.32
C TRP A 61 17.14 24.27 5.24
N ASN A 62 16.61 24.59 6.40
CA ASN A 62 17.27 25.37 7.45
C ASN A 62 17.51 24.49 8.67
N LEU A 63 18.66 24.64 9.33
CA LEU A 63 18.95 23.89 10.56
C LEU A 63 18.00 24.28 11.70
N GLU A 64 17.54 25.51 11.76
CA GLU A 64 16.64 26.04 12.78
C GLU A 64 15.23 25.40 12.72
N ASP A 65 14.86 24.87 11.55
CA ASP A 65 13.56 24.19 11.36
C ASP A 65 13.56 22.70 11.76
N LEU A 66 14.71 22.19 12.22
CA LEU A 66 14.88 20.81 12.63
C LEU A 66 14.81 20.67 14.17
N PRO A 67 14.30 19.57 14.69
CA PRO A 67 13.74 18.42 13.95
C PRO A 67 12.30 18.67 13.45
N MET A 68 11.99 18.12 12.28
CA MET A 68 10.61 18.06 11.77
C MET A 68 9.87 16.94 12.48
N LEU A 69 8.89 17.25 13.32
CA LEU A 69 8.14 16.29 14.13
C LEU A 69 6.63 16.53 13.98
N PRO A 70 6.01 16.15 12.85
CA PRO A 70 4.58 16.29 12.70
C PRO A 70 3.84 15.37 13.70
N GLU A 71 2.79 15.89 14.33
CA GLU A 71 1.99 15.14 15.30
C GLU A 71 1.28 13.92 14.69
N ARG A 72 0.92 14.01 13.43
CA ARG A 72 0.25 12.93 12.69
C ARG A 72 0.80 12.83 11.28
N MET A 73 1.17 11.61 10.89
CA MET A 73 1.59 11.36 9.52
C MET A 73 0.42 11.41 8.54
N LYS A 74 0.66 12.03 7.40
CA LYS A 74 -0.32 12.16 6.30
C LYS A 74 0.03 11.18 5.19
N LEU A 75 -0.94 10.40 4.75
CA LEU A 75 -0.83 9.56 3.57
C LEU A 75 -1.15 10.36 2.30
N VAL A 76 -0.35 10.22 1.27
CA VAL A 76 -0.54 10.84 -0.04
C VAL A 76 -0.45 9.82 -1.16
N VAL A 77 -1.22 10.05 -2.22
CA VAL A 77 -1.13 9.24 -3.44
C VAL A 77 0.11 9.66 -4.23
N MET A 78 0.92 8.70 -4.62
CA MET A 78 2.09 8.96 -5.44
C MET A 78 1.68 9.42 -6.84
N LYS A 79 2.27 10.52 -7.32
CA LYS A 79 1.92 11.13 -8.62
C LYS A 79 2.08 10.15 -9.78
N GLN A 80 3.17 9.37 -9.80
CA GLN A 80 3.48 8.43 -10.87
C GLN A 80 2.48 7.29 -10.99
N THR A 81 1.88 6.87 -9.87
CA THR A 81 0.95 5.72 -9.80
C THR A 81 -0.51 6.15 -9.55
N SER A 82 -0.79 7.44 -9.63
CA SER A 82 -2.10 8.02 -9.33
C SER A 82 -3.23 7.41 -10.16
N LYS A 83 -3.01 7.15 -11.46
CA LYS A 83 -3.99 6.51 -12.33
C LYS A 83 -4.42 5.14 -11.78
N GLN A 84 -3.44 4.33 -11.36
CA GLN A 84 -3.72 3.00 -10.80
C GLN A 84 -4.40 3.09 -9.44
N PHE A 85 -3.99 4.03 -8.58
CA PHE A 85 -4.70 4.27 -7.32
C PHE A 85 -6.19 4.56 -7.54
N HIS A 86 -6.52 5.43 -8.48
CA HIS A 86 -7.91 5.76 -8.79
C HIS A 86 -8.68 4.57 -9.37
N ALA A 87 -8.03 3.76 -10.21
CA ALA A 87 -8.62 2.52 -10.71
C ALA A 87 -8.96 1.55 -9.57
N VAL A 88 -8.01 1.31 -8.65
CA VAL A 88 -8.21 0.47 -7.46
C VAL A 88 -9.31 1.04 -6.56
N LYS A 89 -9.26 2.35 -6.26
CA LYS A 89 -10.27 3.01 -5.44
C LYS A 89 -11.67 2.87 -6.04
N ALA A 90 -11.82 3.05 -7.35
CA ALA A 90 -13.10 2.91 -8.03
C ALA A 90 -13.70 1.50 -7.82
N GLN A 91 -12.87 0.46 -7.83
CA GLN A 91 -13.35 -0.90 -7.57
C GLN A 91 -13.65 -1.14 -6.08
N LEU A 92 -12.83 -0.61 -5.17
CA LEU A 92 -13.03 -0.72 -3.72
C LEU A 92 -14.35 -0.09 -3.25
N THR A 93 -14.77 0.99 -3.89
CA THR A 93 -15.98 1.77 -3.50
C THR A 93 -17.26 1.25 -4.14
N ARG A 94 -17.20 0.24 -5.00
CA ARG A 94 -18.39 -0.36 -5.63
C ARG A 94 -19.36 -0.90 -4.58
N SER A 95 -20.65 -0.71 -4.81
CA SER A 95 -21.73 -1.16 -3.92
C SER A 95 -21.90 -2.68 -3.90
N ASP A 96 -21.55 -3.36 -5.00
CA ASP A 96 -21.59 -4.83 -5.12
C ASP A 96 -20.35 -5.50 -4.49
N VAL A 97 -19.30 -4.77 -4.16
CA VAL A 97 -18.13 -5.29 -3.42
C VAL A 97 -18.41 -5.30 -1.92
N LYS A 98 -18.35 -6.47 -1.29
CA LYS A 98 -18.70 -6.67 0.12
C LYS A 98 -17.52 -6.94 1.03
N GLU A 99 -16.41 -7.42 0.50
CA GLU A 99 -15.17 -7.66 1.28
C GLU A 99 -13.93 -7.41 0.43
N ILE A 100 -12.81 -7.21 1.11
CA ILE A 100 -11.49 -7.00 0.53
C ILE A 100 -10.60 -8.19 0.88
N ILE A 101 -9.92 -8.75 -0.11
CA ILE A 101 -8.92 -9.79 0.06
C ILE A 101 -7.55 -9.18 -0.27
N ILE A 102 -6.70 -9.03 0.73
CA ILE A 102 -5.32 -8.61 0.56
C ILE A 102 -4.51 -9.80 0.05
N ALA A 103 -3.95 -9.68 -1.14
CA ALA A 103 -3.15 -10.68 -1.82
C ALA A 103 -1.78 -10.11 -2.27
N THR A 104 -1.29 -9.12 -1.56
CA THR A 104 0.07 -8.60 -1.68
C THR A 104 1.08 -9.58 -1.08
N ASP A 105 2.36 -9.36 -1.32
CA ASP A 105 3.44 -10.24 -0.85
C ASP A 105 3.30 -10.55 0.65
N ALA A 106 3.64 -11.79 1.04
CA ALA A 106 3.53 -12.27 2.41
C ALA A 106 4.63 -11.67 3.29
N GLY A 107 4.37 -10.49 3.85
CA GLY A 107 5.34 -9.75 4.66
C GLY A 107 4.82 -8.39 5.10
N ARG A 108 5.62 -7.69 5.90
CA ARG A 108 5.31 -6.35 6.42
C ARG A 108 5.00 -5.34 5.31
N GLU A 109 5.83 -5.30 4.28
CA GLU A 109 5.68 -4.36 3.17
C GLU A 109 4.38 -4.61 2.38
N GLY A 110 4.05 -5.87 2.11
CA GLY A 110 2.81 -6.21 1.44
C GLY A 110 1.57 -5.78 2.24
N GLU A 111 1.61 -5.95 3.58
CA GLU A 111 0.54 -5.46 4.46
C GLU A 111 0.43 -3.92 4.40
N LEU A 112 1.57 -3.22 4.45
CA LEU A 112 1.62 -1.76 4.37
C LEU A 112 1.03 -1.25 3.05
N VAL A 113 1.48 -1.80 1.93
CA VAL A 113 1.01 -1.41 0.58
C VAL A 113 -0.51 -1.51 0.48
N ALA A 114 -1.07 -2.66 0.85
CA ALA A 114 -2.51 -2.88 0.72
C ALA A 114 -3.33 -2.00 1.68
N ARG A 115 -2.94 -1.93 2.95
CA ARG A 115 -3.70 -1.18 3.96
C ARG A 115 -3.65 0.32 3.74
N TRP A 116 -2.50 0.87 3.31
CA TRP A 116 -2.44 2.29 2.96
C TRP A 116 -3.32 2.65 1.76
N ILE A 117 -3.48 1.74 0.79
CA ILE A 117 -4.44 1.93 -0.31
C ILE A 117 -5.87 1.97 0.23
N ILE A 118 -6.25 1.05 1.10
CA ILE A 118 -7.59 0.95 1.70
C ILE A 118 -7.88 2.19 2.54
N ASP A 119 -6.95 2.59 3.41
CA ASP A 119 -7.06 3.77 4.29
C ASP A 119 -7.18 5.06 3.47
N LYS A 120 -6.33 5.23 2.45
CA LYS A 120 -6.38 6.41 1.56
C LYS A 120 -7.63 6.44 0.71
N ALA A 121 -8.18 5.29 0.34
CA ALA A 121 -9.47 5.19 -0.35
C ALA A 121 -10.66 5.48 0.58
N LYS A 122 -10.46 5.48 1.92
CA LYS A 122 -11.48 5.66 2.97
C LYS A 122 -12.58 4.59 2.88
N VAL A 123 -12.20 3.34 2.70
CA VAL A 123 -13.14 2.22 2.56
C VAL A 123 -13.15 1.40 3.84
N GLN A 124 -14.37 1.14 4.35
CA GLN A 124 -14.60 0.32 5.54
C GLN A 124 -15.39 -0.94 5.13
N LYS A 125 -14.67 -1.98 4.78
CA LYS A 125 -15.22 -3.30 4.43
C LYS A 125 -14.43 -4.38 5.16
N PRO A 126 -15.03 -5.56 5.44
CA PRO A 126 -14.31 -6.69 6.01
C PRO A 126 -13.07 -7.04 5.19
N ILE A 127 -11.95 -7.27 5.88
CA ILE A 127 -10.66 -7.60 5.26
C ILE A 127 -10.33 -9.06 5.55
N LYS A 128 -9.95 -9.77 4.50
CA LYS A 128 -9.34 -11.10 4.56
C LYS A 128 -7.94 -11.05 3.97
N ARG A 129 -7.10 -11.98 4.36
CA ARG A 129 -5.70 -12.07 3.92
C ARG A 129 -5.45 -13.41 3.22
N LEU A 130 -4.97 -13.33 1.99
CA LEU A 130 -4.35 -14.43 1.28
C LEU A 130 -2.85 -14.44 1.62
N TRP A 131 -2.41 -15.44 2.38
CA TRP A 131 -1.02 -15.57 2.80
C TRP A 131 -0.37 -16.76 2.09
N ILE A 132 0.31 -16.49 1.00
CA ILE A 132 0.99 -17.52 0.17
C ILE A 132 2.40 -17.05 -0.19
N SER A 133 3.32 -18.00 -0.30
CA SER A 133 4.71 -17.78 -0.73
C SER A 133 4.95 -18.20 -2.19
N SER A 134 3.92 -18.69 -2.87
CA SER A 134 3.99 -19.15 -4.25
C SER A 134 2.74 -18.76 -5.01
N VAL A 135 2.88 -18.46 -6.30
CA VAL A 135 1.78 -18.09 -7.22
C VAL A 135 1.38 -19.23 -8.18
N THR A 136 1.71 -20.48 -7.86
CA THR A 136 1.19 -21.63 -8.61
C THR A 136 -0.32 -21.74 -8.43
N ASP A 137 -1.01 -22.27 -9.44
CA ASP A 137 -2.46 -22.49 -9.40
C ASP A 137 -2.92 -23.22 -8.16
N LYS A 138 -2.15 -24.24 -7.73
CA LYS A 138 -2.42 -24.99 -6.52
C LYS A 138 -2.32 -24.11 -5.28
N ALA A 139 -1.22 -23.37 -5.13
CA ALA A 139 -1.00 -22.52 -3.97
C ALA A 139 -2.07 -21.42 -3.86
N ILE A 140 -2.48 -20.83 -5.00
CA ILE A 140 -3.56 -19.85 -5.04
C ILE A 140 -4.88 -20.49 -4.61
N LYS A 141 -5.27 -21.64 -5.17
CA LYS A 141 -6.52 -22.37 -4.80
C LYS A 141 -6.54 -22.71 -3.32
N ASP A 142 -5.47 -23.31 -2.82
CA ASP A 142 -5.34 -23.70 -1.42
C ASP A 142 -5.40 -22.48 -0.50
N GLY A 143 -4.74 -21.38 -0.89
CA GLY A 143 -4.76 -20.12 -0.16
C GLY A 143 -6.16 -19.49 -0.10
N PHE A 144 -6.91 -19.48 -1.19
CA PHE A 144 -8.29 -18.98 -1.22
C PHE A 144 -9.25 -19.83 -0.38
N ASN A 145 -8.99 -21.14 -0.24
CA ASN A 145 -9.73 -22.01 0.67
C ASN A 145 -9.37 -21.77 2.16
N ASN A 146 -8.23 -21.11 2.44
CA ASN A 146 -7.68 -20.90 3.78
C ASN A 146 -7.44 -19.42 4.10
N LEU A 147 -8.27 -18.52 3.58
CA LEU A 147 -8.16 -17.09 3.86
C LEU A 147 -8.21 -16.81 5.37
N LYS A 148 -7.32 -15.97 5.85
CA LYS A 148 -7.25 -15.55 7.25
C LYS A 148 -8.00 -14.23 7.46
N PRO A 149 -8.56 -13.98 8.64
CA PRO A 149 -9.14 -12.68 8.96
C PRO A 149 -8.04 -11.61 8.96
N GLY A 150 -8.33 -10.41 8.41
CA GLY A 150 -7.37 -9.31 8.35
C GLY A 150 -6.86 -8.86 9.72
N LYS A 151 -7.69 -9.04 10.77
CA LYS A 151 -7.33 -8.75 12.15
C LYS A 151 -6.08 -9.50 12.63
N ALA A 152 -5.84 -10.72 12.15
CA ALA A 152 -4.66 -11.51 12.52
C ALA A 152 -3.33 -10.89 12.09
N TYR A 153 -3.37 -9.84 11.26
CA TYR A 153 -2.18 -9.17 10.70
C TYR A 153 -2.07 -7.69 11.13
N GLU A 154 -2.87 -7.24 12.09
CA GLU A 154 -2.84 -5.86 12.57
C GLU A 154 -1.52 -5.48 13.22
N ASP A 155 -0.93 -6.36 14.04
CA ASP A 155 0.38 -6.12 14.66
C ASP A 155 1.50 -6.07 13.61
N LEU A 156 1.41 -6.92 12.58
CA LEU A 156 2.35 -6.89 11.47
C LEU A 156 2.26 -5.57 10.70
N TYR A 157 1.04 -5.09 10.45
CA TYR A 157 0.78 -3.78 9.85
C TYR A 157 1.30 -2.64 10.73
N ALA A 158 1.00 -2.66 12.02
CA ALA A 158 1.49 -1.66 12.95
C ALA A 158 3.02 -1.58 12.98
N SER A 159 3.72 -2.73 12.94
CA SER A 159 5.17 -2.77 12.86
C SER A 159 5.72 -2.17 11.55
N ALA A 160 5.00 -2.37 10.44
CA ALA A 160 5.38 -1.78 9.15
C ALA A 160 5.17 -0.26 9.12
N VAL A 161 4.07 0.23 9.69
CA VAL A 161 3.81 1.67 9.86
C VAL A 161 4.89 2.30 10.72
N ALA A 162 5.16 1.76 11.92
CA ALA A 162 6.18 2.28 12.82
C ALA A 162 7.56 2.37 12.16
N ARG A 163 7.93 1.33 11.37
CA ARG A 163 9.17 1.35 10.61
C ARG A 163 9.19 2.46 9.55
N SER A 164 8.12 2.60 8.78
CA SER A 164 8.03 3.63 7.74
C SER A 164 8.08 5.05 8.32
N GLU A 165 7.41 5.27 9.44
CA GLU A 165 7.45 6.55 10.17
C GLU A 165 8.83 6.83 10.75
N ALA A 166 9.49 5.83 11.36
CA ALA A 166 10.86 5.97 11.85
C ALA A 166 11.85 6.30 10.72
N ASP A 167 11.73 5.64 9.58
CA ASP A 167 12.54 5.94 8.39
C ASP A 167 12.31 7.39 7.89
N TRP A 168 11.06 7.86 7.92
CA TRP A 168 10.73 9.24 7.59
C TRP A 168 11.36 10.24 8.57
N TYR A 169 11.14 10.03 9.90
CA TYR A 169 11.67 10.94 10.92
C TYR A 169 13.20 10.99 10.92
N ILE A 170 13.84 9.82 10.95
CA ILE A 170 15.31 9.76 11.07
C ILE A 170 15.95 10.12 9.74
N GLY A 171 15.51 9.51 8.65
CA GLY A 171 16.12 9.69 7.33
C GLY A 171 16.04 11.13 6.84
N LEU A 172 14.86 11.76 6.91
CA LEU A 172 14.70 13.13 6.42
C LEU A 172 15.39 14.17 7.32
N ASN A 173 15.24 14.06 8.65
CA ASN A 173 15.88 15.01 9.56
C ASN A 173 17.40 14.91 9.49
N ALA A 174 17.97 13.70 9.53
CA ALA A 174 19.41 13.52 9.46
C ALA A 174 19.98 13.94 8.09
N THR A 175 19.31 13.58 6.99
CA THR A 175 19.72 14.01 5.64
C THR A 175 19.76 15.53 5.54
N ARG A 176 18.71 16.22 5.99
CA ARG A 176 18.66 17.69 5.95
C ARG A 176 19.71 18.33 6.84
N ALA A 177 19.88 17.83 8.08
CA ALA A 177 20.87 18.34 9.01
C ALA A 177 22.29 18.24 8.46
N LEU A 178 22.67 17.06 7.95
CA LEU A 178 23.99 16.83 7.38
C LEU A 178 24.23 17.64 6.12
N THR A 179 23.28 17.62 5.18
CA THR A 179 23.38 18.37 3.92
C THR A 179 23.54 19.88 4.18
N THR A 180 22.71 20.45 5.06
CA THR A 180 22.76 21.89 5.37
C THR A 180 24.01 22.25 6.14
N LYS A 181 24.40 21.45 7.16
CA LYS A 181 25.58 21.73 8.00
C LYS A 181 26.89 21.70 7.22
N PHE A 182 27.03 20.73 6.33
CA PHE A 182 28.28 20.53 5.58
C PHE A 182 28.25 21.11 4.17
N ASN A 183 27.14 21.73 3.77
CA ASN A 183 26.91 22.27 2.42
C ASN A 183 27.30 21.25 1.32
N ALA A 184 26.91 20.00 1.51
CA ALA A 184 27.23 18.87 0.64
C ALA A 184 25.99 17.97 0.50
N GLN A 185 25.77 17.39 -0.68
CA GLN A 185 24.65 16.46 -0.89
C GLN A 185 24.94 15.14 -0.14
N LEU A 186 24.41 15.05 1.06
CA LEU A 186 24.56 13.90 1.94
C LEU A 186 23.21 13.25 2.19
N ASN A 187 23.16 11.93 2.14
CA ASN A 187 21.97 11.14 2.43
C ASN A 187 22.21 10.29 3.68
N CYS A 188 21.20 10.24 4.55
CA CYS A 188 21.18 9.34 5.70
C CYS A 188 20.10 8.29 5.48
N GLY A 189 20.46 7.02 5.58
CA GLY A 189 19.57 5.89 5.45
C GLY A 189 19.99 4.75 6.36
N ARG A 190 19.23 3.65 6.34
CA ARG A 190 19.61 2.43 7.05
C ARG A 190 20.74 1.72 6.29
N VAL A 191 21.62 1.13 7.05
CA VAL A 191 22.67 0.20 6.56
C VAL A 191 22.08 -1.19 6.34
#